data_fbc5c62941db45451a6dd41d3257d21a
#
_entry.id   fbc5c62941db45451a6dd41d3257d21a
#
_cell.length_a   1.000
_cell.length_b   1.000
_cell.length_c   1.000
_cell.angle_alpha   90.00
_cell.angle_beta   90.00
_cell.angle_gamma   90.00
#
_symmetry.space_group_name_H-M   'P 1'
#
loop_
_entity.id
_entity.type
_entity.pdbx_description
1 polymer ?
#
loop_
_entity_poly.entity_id
_entity_poly.type
_entity_poly.pdbx_seq_one_letter_code
_entity_poly.pdbx_strand_id
1 'polypeptide(L)'
;MSAHHSPVLLDSIALVSTLGEHSADTVIVSGSHGGVSAASFVVDHPHRPLIVFFNDAGIGKDGAGIAGLPMLEAIGVAGCAYSHLSARIGEAADGLASGVVSHVNAPARAMGIQAGDRVAAIVAARCGQQGARARAPSEPA
;
A
#
# COMPACT_ATOMS: atom_id res chain seq x y z
N MET A 1 -12.77 -11.67 -12.66
CA MET A 1 -12.73 -11.15 -12.37
C MET A 1 -12.28 -10.56 -11.76
N SER A 2 -12.33 -10.55 -11.39
CA SER A 2 -12.09 -9.95 -10.84
C SER A 2 -11.45 -9.16 -10.42
N ALA A 3 -11.19 -8.78 -10.62
CA ALA A 3 -10.36 -7.76 -10.32
C ALA A 3 -10.93 -6.67 -9.55
N HIS A 4 -11.94 -6.90 -8.94
CA HIS A 4 -12.58 -5.87 -8.23
C HIS A 4 -12.35 -6.02 -6.79
N HIS A 5 -11.11 -5.96 -6.39
CA HIS A 5 -10.78 -6.11 -5.00
C HIS A 5 -10.89 -4.77 -4.30
N SER A 6 -11.54 -4.76 -3.17
CA SER A 6 -11.47 -3.61 -2.27
C SER A 6 -10.06 -3.56 -1.69
N PRO A 7 -9.56 -2.38 -1.34
CA PRO A 7 -8.27 -2.30 -0.68
C PRO A 7 -8.33 -2.98 0.69
N VAL A 8 -7.23 -3.58 1.08
CA VAL A 8 -7.13 -4.23 2.39
C VAL A 8 -6.39 -3.26 3.32
N LEU A 9 -7.01 -2.92 4.43
CA LEU A 9 -6.44 -2.01 5.41
C LEU A 9 -5.88 -2.79 6.58
N LEU A 10 -4.58 -2.68 6.80
CA LEU A 10 -3.90 -3.37 7.90
C LEU A 10 -3.16 -2.34 8.74
N ASP A 11 -3.60 -2.12 9.98
CA ASP A 11 -2.89 -1.19 10.85
C ASP A 11 -1.45 -1.63 11.08
N SER A 12 -1.22 -2.93 11.09
CA SER A 12 0.12 -3.52 11.09
C SER A 12 0.27 -4.44 9.89
N ILE A 13 1.36 -4.31 9.14
CA ILE A 13 1.62 -5.18 8.00
C ILE A 13 1.84 -6.63 8.42
N ALA A 14 2.18 -6.87 9.67
CA ALA A 14 2.33 -8.23 10.17
C ALA A 14 1.04 -9.04 9.99
N LEU A 15 -0.11 -8.36 9.92
CA LEU A 15 -1.38 -9.02 9.73
C LEU A 15 -1.57 -9.58 8.32
N VAL A 16 -0.65 -9.31 7.40
CA VAL A 16 -0.73 -9.84 6.03
C VAL A 16 -0.79 -11.37 6.06
N SER A 17 -0.14 -11.99 7.04
CA SER A 17 -0.14 -13.45 7.15
C SER A 17 -1.54 -14.01 7.39
N THR A 18 -2.48 -13.22 7.89
CA THR A 18 -3.83 -13.70 8.14
C THR A 18 -4.69 -13.70 6.89
N LEU A 19 -4.22 -13.10 5.80
CA LEU A 19 -4.99 -12.99 4.57
C LEU A 19 -4.92 -14.25 3.70
N GLY A 20 -3.90 -15.07 3.87
CA GLY A 20 -3.70 -16.23 3.03
C GLY A 20 -3.67 -15.82 1.56
N GLU A 21 -4.37 -16.54 0.71
CA GLU A 21 -4.39 -16.25 -0.72
C GLU A 21 -5.14 -14.96 -1.06
N HIS A 22 -5.89 -14.40 -0.11
CA HIS A 22 -6.60 -13.14 -0.34
C HIS A 22 -5.66 -11.95 -0.49
N SER A 23 -4.37 -12.10 -0.16
CA SER A 23 -3.41 -11.02 -0.38
C SER A 23 -2.97 -10.95 -1.85
N ALA A 24 -3.16 -12.04 -2.62
CA ALA A 24 -2.70 -12.08 -4.01
C ALA A 24 -3.37 -10.99 -4.84
N ASP A 25 -2.55 -10.20 -5.55
CA ASP A 25 -3.01 -9.13 -6.45
C ASP A 25 -3.87 -8.06 -5.80
N THR A 26 -3.82 -7.93 -4.48
CA THR A 26 -4.57 -6.90 -3.77
C THR A 26 -3.76 -5.63 -3.59
N VAL A 27 -4.46 -4.54 -3.30
CA VAL A 27 -3.83 -3.30 -2.86
C VAL A 27 -3.94 -3.27 -1.34
N ILE A 28 -2.80 -3.21 -0.66
CA ILE A 28 -2.76 -3.17 0.80
C ILE A 28 -2.32 -1.77 1.24
N VAL A 29 -3.12 -1.14 2.11
CA VAL A 29 -2.71 0.10 2.77
C VAL A 29 -2.41 -0.27 4.22
N SER A 30 -1.13 -0.19 4.61
CA SER A 30 -0.75 -0.51 5.98
C SER A 30 -0.47 0.74 6.77
N GLY A 31 -0.60 0.64 8.09
CA GLY A 31 -0.20 1.70 9.00
C GLY A 31 1.26 1.55 9.46
N SER A 32 1.92 0.45 9.10
CA SER A 32 3.30 0.20 9.48
C SER A 32 4.28 1.10 8.73
N HIS A 33 5.46 1.33 9.36
CA HIS A 33 6.56 1.97 8.65
C HIS A 33 7.03 1.05 7.51
N GLY A 34 7.71 1.61 6.53
CA GLY A 34 8.22 0.87 5.37
C GLY A 34 9.64 0.35 5.54
N GLY A 35 10.01 -0.04 6.75
CA GLY A 35 11.35 -0.54 7.03
C GLY A 35 11.55 -2.00 6.67
N VAL A 36 12.76 -2.47 6.89
CA VAL A 36 13.16 -3.85 6.54
C VAL A 36 12.29 -4.89 7.24
N SER A 37 12.06 -4.71 8.54
CA SER A 37 11.26 -5.62 9.31
C SER A 37 9.83 -5.71 8.76
N ALA A 38 9.24 -4.57 8.46
CA ALA A 38 7.88 -4.52 7.91
C ALA A 38 7.80 -5.20 6.55
N ALA A 39 8.74 -4.88 5.66
CA ALA A 39 8.74 -5.46 4.32
C ALA A 39 8.93 -6.97 4.34
N SER A 40 9.65 -7.49 5.34
CA SER A 40 9.88 -8.93 5.43
C SER A 40 8.58 -9.73 5.53
N PHE A 41 7.55 -9.18 6.16
CA PHE A 41 6.26 -9.86 6.25
C PHE A 41 5.64 -10.09 4.87
N VAL A 42 5.84 -9.15 3.95
CA VAL A 42 5.34 -9.27 2.58
C VAL A 42 6.22 -10.22 1.77
N VAL A 43 7.55 -10.07 1.91
CA VAL A 43 8.50 -10.90 1.18
C VAL A 43 8.34 -12.38 1.54
N ASP A 44 8.10 -12.65 2.82
CA ASP A 44 7.96 -14.02 3.30
C ASP A 44 6.58 -14.63 3.05
N HIS A 45 5.61 -13.80 2.66
CA HIS A 45 4.26 -14.29 2.41
C HIS A 45 4.17 -14.88 0.99
N PRO A 46 3.60 -16.08 0.83
CA PRO A 46 3.57 -16.73 -0.48
C PRO A 46 2.64 -16.10 -1.51
N HIS A 47 1.68 -15.30 -1.07
CA HIS A 47 0.72 -14.67 -2.00
C HIS A 47 0.98 -13.18 -2.05
N ARG A 48 1.62 -12.73 -3.13
CA ARG A 48 2.11 -11.37 -3.24
C ARG A 48 1.03 -10.37 -3.63
N PRO A 49 0.96 -9.25 -2.91
CA PRO A 49 0.01 -8.19 -3.26
C PRO A 49 0.47 -7.46 -4.52
N LEU A 50 -0.44 -6.69 -5.10
CA LEU A 50 -0.15 -5.85 -6.24
C LEU A 50 0.62 -4.61 -5.82
N ILE A 51 0.13 -3.92 -4.81
CA ILE A 51 0.73 -2.68 -4.28
C ILE A 51 0.63 -2.71 -2.76
N VAL A 52 1.69 -2.28 -2.09
CA VAL A 52 1.68 -2.12 -0.63
C VAL A 52 2.08 -0.69 -0.29
N PHE A 53 1.28 -0.04 0.54
CA PHE A 53 1.58 1.28 1.07
C PHE A 53 2.01 1.19 2.53
N PHE A 54 3.04 1.95 2.89
CA PHE A 54 3.54 2.07 4.26
C PHE A 54 3.62 3.53 4.65
N ASN A 55 3.65 3.82 5.93
CA ASN A 55 3.95 5.16 6.43
C ASN A 55 5.47 5.35 6.37
N ASP A 56 5.97 6.49 5.87
CA ASP A 56 7.42 6.70 5.77
C ASP A 56 8.08 6.93 7.12
N ALA A 57 7.28 7.10 8.18
CA ALA A 57 7.76 7.28 9.55
C ALA A 57 8.78 8.42 9.70
N GLY A 58 8.71 9.40 8.80
CA GLY A 58 9.67 10.50 8.79
C GLY A 58 11.03 10.10 8.23
N ILE A 59 11.11 8.92 7.60
CA ILE A 59 12.31 8.31 7.04
C ILE A 59 13.31 7.87 8.09
N GLY A 60 13.69 8.74 8.99
CA GLY A 60 14.59 8.40 10.09
C GLY A 60 16.03 8.18 9.68
N LYS A 61 16.83 7.70 10.63
CA LYS A 61 18.25 7.48 10.43
C LYS A 61 18.49 6.42 9.38
N ASP A 62 19.41 6.68 8.46
CA ASP A 62 19.81 5.77 7.40
C ASP A 62 18.63 5.35 6.49
N GLY A 63 17.58 6.17 6.44
CA GLY A 63 16.42 5.86 5.61
C GLY A 63 15.60 4.70 6.14
N ALA A 64 15.65 4.43 7.44
CA ALA A 64 15.04 3.23 8.02
C ALA A 64 13.55 3.11 7.74
N GLY A 65 12.83 4.24 7.65
CA GLY A 65 11.39 4.22 7.44
C GLY A 65 10.97 3.78 6.04
N ILE A 66 11.89 3.74 5.09
CA ILE A 66 11.61 3.34 3.71
C ILE A 66 12.58 2.26 3.22
N ALA A 67 13.42 1.75 4.09
CA ALA A 67 14.46 0.79 3.70
C ALA A 67 13.92 -0.54 3.17
N GLY A 68 12.65 -0.84 3.41
CA GLY A 68 12.01 -2.04 2.90
C GLY A 68 11.56 -1.95 1.45
N LEU A 69 11.45 -0.74 0.89
CA LEU A 69 10.97 -0.62 -0.49
C LEU A 69 11.84 -1.35 -1.51
N PRO A 70 13.18 -1.31 -1.42
CA PRO A 70 14.02 -2.10 -2.32
C PRO A 70 13.80 -3.61 -2.18
N MET A 71 13.42 -4.09 -1.00
CA MET A 71 13.16 -5.53 -0.79
C MET A 71 11.95 -5.96 -1.60
N LEU A 72 10.90 -5.12 -1.65
CA LEU A 72 9.71 -5.40 -2.44
C LEU A 72 10.04 -5.31 -3.93
N GLU A 73 10.89 -4.36 -4.30
CA GLU A 73 11.32 -4.21 -5.68
C GLU A 73 11.99 -5.48 -6.17
N ALA A 74 12.80 -6.12 -5.35
CA ALA A 74 13.52 -7.34 -5.71
C ALA A 74 12.58 -8.51 -6.04
N ILE A 75 11.35 -8.49 -5.52
CA ILE A 75 10.37 -9.53 -5.81
C ILE A 75 9.24 -9.03 -6.73
N GLY A 76 9.42 -7.86 -7.33
CA GLY A 76 8.47 -7.32 -8.30
C GLY A 76 7.19 -6.74 -7.74
N VAL A 77 7.14 -6.48 -6.44
CA VAL A 77 5.96 -5.92 -5.79
C VAL A 77 6.08 -4.40 -5.72
N ALA A 78 5.05 -3.69 -6.15
CA ALA A 78 5.02 -2.24 -6.07
C ALA A 78 4.91 -1.81 -4.61
N GLY A 79 5.87 -1.04 -4.14
CA GLY A 79 5.90 -0.53 -2.78
C GLY A 79 5.95 0.99 -2.78
N CYS A 80 5.12 1.58 -1.93
CA CYS A 80 5.04 3.03 -1.78
C CYS A 80 5.05 3.40 -0.31
N ALA A 81 5.61 4.56 0.01
CA ALA A 81 5.48 5.11 1.34
C ALA A 81 4.70 6.42 1.24
N TYR A 82 3.83 6.68 2.20
CA TYR A 82 3.15 7.97 2.30
C TYR A 82 3.74 8.76 3.46
N SER A 83 3.68 10.07 3.35
CA SER A 83 4.30 10.98 4.32
C SER A 83 3.68 10.84 5.71
N HIS A 84 4.53 10.76 6.72
CA HIS A 84 4.11 10.75 8.12
C HIS A 84 3.39 12.05 8.52
N LEU A 85 3.62 13.11 7.74
CA LEU A 85 2.92 14.39 7.98
C LEU A 85 1.51 14.37 7.41
N SER A 86 1.22 13.47 6.48
CA SER A 86 -0.08 13.40 5.85
C SER A 86 -1.02 12.42 6.56
N ALA A 87 -0.49 11.44 7.25
CA ALA A 87 -1.32 10.42 7.90
C ALA A 87 -0.59 9.82 9.10
N ARG A 88 -1.36 9.36 10.07
CA ARG A 88 -0.80 8.81 11.30
C ARG A 88 -0.26 7.41 11.12
N ILE A 89 0.92 7.16 11.67
CA ILE A 89 1.48 5.81 11.68
C ILE A 89 0.58 4.90 12.53
N GLY A 90 0.45 3.65 12.12
CA GLY A 90 -0.38 2.70 12.83
C GLY A 90 -1.87 2.75 12.49
N GLU A 91 -2.28 3.64 11.61
CA GLU A 91 -3.69 3.81 11.25
C GLU A 91 -3.87 3.72 9.74
N ALA A 92 -4.17 2.53 9.26
CA ALA A 92 -4.32 2.30 7.82
C ALA A 92 -5.46 3.13 7.22
N ALA A 93 -6.55 3.29 7.94
CA ALA A 93 -7.68 4.09 7.46
C ALA A 93 -7.28 5.55 7.22
N ASP A 94 -6.44 6.11 8.09
CA ASP A 94 -5.95 7.46 7.90
C ASP A 94 -4.99 7.53 6.73
N GLY A 95 -4.16 6.50 6.54
CA GLY A 95 -3.30 6.38 5.37
C GLY A 95 -4.08 6.39 4.07
N LEU A 96 -5.19 5.66 4.03
CA LEU A 96 -6.05 5.65 2.85
C LEU A 96 -6.72 7.01 2.62
N ALA A 97 -7.27 7.60 3.66
CA ALA A 97 -8.05 8.83 3.52
C ALA A 97 -7.19 10.07 3.25
N SER A 98 -6.03 10.15 3.87
CA SER A 98 -5.25 11.38 3.88
C SER A 98 -3.82 11.24 3.35
N GLY A 99 -3.33 10.03 3.17
CA GLY A 99 -1.94 9.80 2.81
C GLY A 99 -1.54 10.43 1.48
N VAL A 100 -0.33 11.01 1.47
CA VAL A 100 0.28 11.56 0.26
C VAL A 100 1.60 10.83 0.06
N VAL A 101 1.77 10.22 -1.10
CA VAL A 101 2.96 9.42 -1.41
C VAL A 101 4.21 10.27 -1.32
N SER A 102 5.23 9.77 -0.63
CA SER A 102 6.53 10.42 -0.51
C SER A 102 7.63 9.66 -1.23
N HIS A 103 7.53 8.34 -1.30
CA HIS A 103 8.56 7.50 -1.93
C HIS A 103 7.92 6.31 -2.63
N VAL A 104 8.55 5.87 -3.72
CA VAL A 104 8.09 4.71 -4.51
C VAL A 104 9.28 3.88 -4.95
N ASN A 105 9.07 2.59 -5.15
CA ASN A 105 10.09 1.74 -5.75
C ASN A 105 9.85 1.64 -7.28
N ALA A 106 10.71 0.90 -7.98
CA ALA A 106 10.63 0.83 -9.45
C ALA A 106 9.33 0.22 -9.97
N PRO A 107 8.81 -0.89 -9.42
CA PRO A 107 7.52 -1.41 -9.89
C PRO A 107 6.36 -0.41 -9.71
N ALA A 108 6.35 0.35 -8.61
CA ALA A 108 5.32 1.37 -8.40
C ALA A 108 5.45 2.48 -9.42
N ARG A 109 6.69 2.90 -9.68
CA ARG A 109 6.95 3.94 -10.67
C ARG A 109 6.50 3.50 -12.05
N ALA A 110 6.71 2.22 -12.39
CA ALA A 110 6.27 1.68 -13.67
C ALA A 110 4.75 1.68 -13.82
N MET A 111 4.01 1.70 -12.71
CA MET A 111 2.55 1.81 -12.72
C MET A 111 2.09 3.26 -12.82
N GLY A 112 3.01 4.22 -12.88
CA GLY A 112 2.67 5.64 -12.93
C GLY A 112 2.50 6.32 -11.58
N ILE A 113 2.86 5.64 -10.50
CA ILE A 113 2.75 6.21 -9.14
C ILE A 113 3.99 7.03 -8.85
N GLN A 114 3.80 8.20 -8.29
CA GLN A 114 4.92 9.09 -7.96
C GLN A 114 4.65 9.87 -6.69
N ALA A 115 5.71 10.43 -6.13
CA ALA A 115 5.59 11.28 -4.95
C ALA A 115 4.64 12.43 -5.23
N GLY A 116 3.80 12.75 -4.28
CA GLY A 116 2.76 13.76 -4.42
C GLY A 116 1.39 13.19 -4.75
N ASP A 117 1.32 11.96 -5.22
CA ASP A 117 0.05 11.32 -5.50
C ASP A 117 -0.68 11.02 -4.19
N ARG A 118 -1.99 11.04 -4.23
CA ARG A 118 -2.77 10.71 -3.04
C ARG A 118 -3.07 9.22 -3.03
N VAL A 119 -2.91 8.60 -1.87
CA VAL A 119 -3.18 7.17 -1.70
C VAL A 119 -4.62 6.86 -2.14
N ALA A 120 -5.58 7.69 -1.73
CA ALA A 120 -6.98 7.48 -2.08
C ALA A 120 -7.19 7.45 -3.60
N ALA A 121 -6.51 8.31 -4.34
CA ALA A 121 -6.66 8.38 -5.79
C ALA A 121 -6.07 7.13 -6.47
N ILE A 122 -4.92 6.66 -5.97
CA ILE A 122 -4.30 5.45 -6.53
C ILE A 122 -5.20 4.24 -6.27
N VAL A 123 -5.71 4.13 -5.05
CA VAL A 123 -6.58 3.03 -4.68
C VAL A 123 -7.86 3.04 -5.52
N ALA A 124 -8.46 4.22 -5.71
CA ALA A 124 -9.65 4.35 -6.53
C ALA A 124 -9.40 3.90 -7.97
N ALA A 125 -8.24 4.26 -8.52
CA ALA A 125 -7.91 3.87 -9.88
C ALA A 125 -7.69 2.37 -10.03
N ARG A 126 -7.21 1.70 -8.98
CA ARG A 126 -6.88 0.28 -9.06
C ARG A 126 -8.00 -0.63 -8.54
N CYS A 127 -8.85 -0.12 -7.66
CA CYS A 127 -9.89 -0.92 -7.03
C CYS A 127 -11.29 -0.44 -7.38
N GLY A 128 -11.45 0.87 -7.37
CA GLY A 128 -12.78 1.46 -7.44
C GLY A 128 -13.45 1.46 -8.76
N GLN A 129 -12.68 1.19 -9.81
CA GLN A 129 -13.24 1.27 -11.07
C GLN A 129 -14.31 0.36 -11.27
N GLN A 130 -14.39 -0.56 -10.57
CA GLN A 130 -15.36 -1.39 -10.66
C GLN A 130 -16.38 -1.12 -9.83
N GLY A 131 -16.30 -0.62 -9.11
CA GLY A 131 -17.39 -0.47 -8.45
C GLY A 131 -17.95 0.73 -8.67
N ALA A 132 -17.33 1.38 -8.97
CA ALA A 132 -17.81 2.60 -8.99
C ALA A 132 -18.93 2.86 -9.67
N ARG A 133 -18.87 2.46 -9.75
CA ARG A 133 -19.41 2.60 -9.88
C ARG A 133 -19.98 2.37 -9.33
N ALA A 134 -19.55 2.01 -9.21
CA ALA A 134 -20.04 1.67 -8.53
C ALA A 134 -20.30 1.96 -7.76
N ARG A 135 -20.18 2.07 -7.79
CA ARG A 135 -20.49 2.13 -6.94
C ARG A 135 -20.89 2.41 -6.57
N ALA A 136 -21.10 2.64 -7.13
CA ALA A 136 -21.57 2.58 -6.70
C ALA A 136 -21.93 2.79 -6.33
N PRO A 137 -22.23 2.86 -6.80
CA PRO A 137 -22.70 2.87 -6.31
C PRO A 137 -22.88 2.87 -5.78
N SER A 138 -22.92 2.74 -5.99
CA SER A 138 -23.16 2.51 -5.43
C SER A 138 -23.08 2.65 -5.10
N GLU A 139 -23.01 2.75 -5.44
CA GLU A 139 -22.90 2.62 -5.06
C GLU A 139 -22.85 3.06 -4.73
N PRO A 140 -23.07 3.26 -5.24
CA PRO A 140 -22.98 3.51 -4.93
C PRO A 140 -22.87 3.84 -4.75
N ALA A 141 -22.91 3.98 -5.15
CA ALA A 141 -22.81 3.94 -4.87
C ALA A 141 -22.72 4.15 -4.73
#